data_995b638dae72360aa31ad086bdae7476
#
_entry.id   995b638dae72360aa31ad086bdae7476
#
_cell.length_a   1.000
_cell.length_b   1.000
_cell.length_c   1.000
_cell.angle_alpha   90.00
_cell.angle_beta   90.00
_cell.angle_gamma   90.00
#
_symmetry.space_group_name_H-M   'P 1'
#
loop_
_entity.id
_entity.type
_entity.pdbx_description
1 polymer ?
#
loop_
_entity_poly.entity_id
_entity_poly.type
_entity_poly.pdbx_seq_one_letter_code
_entity_poly.pdbx_strand_id
1 'polypeptide(L)'
;MKRIVILGAGESGAGAAVLAKKEGFDVFVSDMSKISDKYKKLMNDHDIEWEEEHHTKDKILNADEIIKSPGIPFSAPMIQKVIEKGIH
;
A
#
# COMPACT_ATOMS: atom_id res chain seq x y z
N MET A 1 11.95 5.59 -11.31
CA MET A 1 10.76 6.10 -10.59
C MET A 1 10.70 5.46 -9.21
N LYS A 2 10.55 6.28 -8.17
CA LYS A 2 10.48 5.79 -6.80
C LYS A 2 9.18 4.98 -6.61
N ARG A 3 9.28 3.83 -5.97
CA ARG A 3 8.12 2.98 -5.69
C ARG A 3 7.68 3.13 -4.25
N ILE A 4 6.41 3.48 -4.08
CA ILE A 4 5.78 3.61 -2.77
C ILE A 4 4.71 2.53 -2.65
N VAL A 5 4.77 1.72 -1.60
CA VAL A 5 3.76 0.72 -1.31
C VAL A 5 2.99 1.16 -0.07
N ILE A 6 1.66 1.07 -0.16
CA ILE A 6 0.78 1.46 0.92
C ILE A 6 0.11 0.20 1.47
N LEU A 7 0.26 -0.03 2.77
CA LEU A 7 -0.36 -1.16 3.46
C LEU A 7 -1.60 -0.66 4.18
N GLY A 8 -2.76 -1.11 3.71
CA GLY A 8 -4.05 -0.68 4.20
C GLY A 8 -4.71 0.31 3.26
N ALA A 9 -5.90 -0.04 2.74
CA ALA A 9 -6.60 0.75 1.73
C ALA A 9 -7.91 1.35 2.25
N GLY A 10 -7.91 1.80 3.50
CA GLY A 10 -9.01 2.60 4.03
C GLY A 10 -8.91 4.04 3.55
N GLU A 11 -9.62 4.93 4.21
CA GLU A 11 -9.64 6.34 3.83
C GLU A 11 -8.26 6.96 3.74
N SER A 12 -7.43 6.77 4.78
CA SER A 12 -6.08 7.33 4.81
C SER A 12 -5.18 6.72 3.74
N GLY A 13 -5.22 5.39 3.59
CA GLY A 13 -4.35 4.69 2.62
C GLY A 13 -4.71 5.03 1.18
N ALA A 14 -6.00 5.03 0.85
CA ALA A 14 -6.44 5.37 -0.49
C ALA A 14 -6.10 6.83 -0.82
N GLY A 15 -6.28 7.74 0.13
CA GLY A 15 -5.92 9.15 -0.06
C GLY A 15 -4.43 9.34 -0.28
N ALA A 16 -3.60 8.66 0.51
CA ALA A 16 -2.14 8.71 0.35
C ALA A 16 -1.71 8.15 -1.00
N ALA A 17 -2.39 7.09 -1.46
CA ALA A 17 -2.09 6.48 -2.77
C ALA A 17 -2.35 7.46 -3.90
N VAL A 18 -3.49 8.14 -3.87
CA VAL A 18 -3.84 9.13 -4.91
C VAL A 18 -2.83 10.27 -4.91
N LEU A 19 -2.48 10.77 -3.74
CA LEU A 19 -1.51 11.86 -3.64
C LEU A 19 -0.15 11.45 -4.20
N ALA A 20 0.35 10.28 -3.83
CA ALA A 20 1.62 9.78 -4.32
C ALA A 20 1.60 9.58 -5.84
N LYS A 21 0.50 9.08 -6.38
CA LYS A 21 0.37 8.88 -7.81
C LYS A 21 0.40 10.22 -8.56
N LYS A 22 -0.26 11.24 -8.02
CA LYS A 22 -0.25 12.57 -8.61
C LYS A 22 1.14 13.19 -8.61
N GLU A 23 1.98 12.81 -7.66
CA GLU A 23 3.35 13.29 -7.58
C GLU A 23 4.32 12.49 -8.46
N GLY A 24 3.82 11.53 -9.21
CA GLY A 24 4.62 10.79 -10.19
C GLY A 24 5.30 9.53 -9.66
N PHE A 25 4.93 9.07 -8.46
CA PHE A 25 5.50 7.84 -7.92
C PHE A 25 4.84 6.61 -8.52
N ASP A 26 5.55 5.48 -8.50
CA ASP A 26 5.00 4.17 -8.77
C ASP A 26 4.32 3.70 -7.48
N VAL A 27 3.01 3.50 -7.50
CA VAL A 27 2.23 3.21 -6.30
C VAL A 27 1.57 1.84 -6.37
N PHE A 28 1.70 1.08 -5.29
CA PHE A 28 1.00 -0.19 -5.12
C PHE A 28 0.34 -0.21 -3.75
N VAL A 29 -0.92 -0.65 -3.69
CA VAL A 29 -1.69 -0.72 -2.44
C VAL A 29 -2.03 -2.16 -2.13
N SER A 30 -1.78 -2.59 -0.90
CA SER A 30 -2.06 -3.95 -0.47
C SER A 30 -2.81 -3.95 0.86
N ASP A 31 -3.88 -4.74 0.95
CA ASP A 31 -4.70 -4.84 2.15
C ASP A 31 -5.02 -6.31 2.45
N MET A 32 -4.83 -6.73 3.71
CA MET A 32 -5.19 -8.09 4.13
C MET A 32 -6.69 -8.29 4.18
N SER A 33 -7.44 -7.21 4.30
CA SER A 33 -8.90 -7.24 4.34
C SER A 33 -9.47 -6.90 2.97
N LYS A 34 -10.78 -7.02 2.87
CA LYS A 34 -11.49 -6.62 1.65
C LYS A 34 -11.55 -5.09 1.59
N ILE A 35 -11.22 -4.54 0.42
CA ILE A 35 -11.24 -3.09 0.21
C ILE A 35 -12.65 -2.65 -0.16
N SER A 36 -13.10 -1.52 0.40
CA SER A 36 -14.40 -0.94 0.06
C SER A 36 -14.46 -0.58 -1.42
N ASP A 37 -15.62 -0.81 -2.05
CA ASP A 37 -15.81 -0.53 -3.47
C ASP A 37 -15.51 0.92 -3.85
N LYS A 38 -15.83 1.87 -2.98
CA LYS A 38 -15.55 3.28 -3.28
C LYS A 38 -14.05 3.57 -3.38
N TYR A 39 -13.23 2.88 -2.58
CA TYR A 39 -11.78 3.05 -2.65
C TYR A 39 -11.17 2.31 -3.82
N LYS A 40 -11.74 1.14 -4.18
CA LYS A 40 -11.34 0.43 -5.39
C LYS A 40 -11.56 1.30 -6.62
N LYS A 41 -12.73 1.95 -6.70
CA LYS A 41 -13.04 2.85 -7.81
C LYS A 41 -12.07 4.03 -7.85
N LEU A 42 -11.80 4.61 -6.70
CA LEU A 42 -10.87 5.74 -6.61
C LEU A 42 -9.48 5.36 -7.13
N MET A 43 -8.97 4.21 -6.72
CA MET A 43 -7.66 3.74 -7.16
C MET A 43 -7.64 3.40 -8.64
N ASN A 44 -8.70 2.74 -9.14
CA ASN A 44 -8.81 2.41 -10.56
C ASN A 44 -8.88 3.67 -11.43
N ASP A 45 -9.60 4.69 -10.97
CA ASP A 45 -9.70 5.96 -11.68
C ASP A 45 -8.36 6.69 -11.80
N HIS A 46 -7.41 6.38 -10.92
CA HIS A 46 -6.08 6.98 -10.92
C HIS A 46 -4.99 6.01 -11.40
N ASP A 47 -5.38 4.88 -12.00
CA ASP A 47 -4.45 3.86 -12.51
C ASP A 47 -3.50 3.34 -11.44
N ILE A 48 -4.00 3.14 -10.22
CA ILE A 48 -3.22 2.62 -9.11
C ILE A 48 -3.48 1.11 -8.99
N GLU A 49 -2.40 0.32 -9.01
CA GLU A 49 -2.49 -1.12 -8.80
C GLU A 49 -2.77 -1.41 -7.32
N TRP A 50 -3.61 -2.40 -7.05
CA TRP A 50 -3.94 -2.79 -5.68
C TRP A 50 -4.24 -4.27 -5.58
N GLU A 51 -4.17 -4.81 -4.36
CA GLU A 51 -4.61 -6.17 -4.04
C GLU A 51 -5.35 -6.16 -2.71
N GLU A 52 -6.23 -7.16 -2.52
CA GLU A 52 -6.98 -7.27 -1.28
C GLU A 52 -6.99 -8.73 -0.79
N GLU A 53 -7.27 -8.90 0.49
CA GLU A 53 -7.40 -10.21 1.15
C GLU A 53 -6.10 -11.02 1.18
N HIS A 54 -4.99 -10.40 0.83
CA HIS A 54 -3.65 -10.98 0.93
C HIS A 54 -2.58 -9.92 0.71
N HIS A 55 -1.35 -10.28 1.05
CA HIS A 55 -0.17 -9.46 0.72
C HIS A 55 0.76 -10.26 -0.17
N THR A 56 1.12 -9.72 -1.34
CA THR A 56 2.09 -10.33 -2.24
C THR A 56 3.49 -9.81 -1.87
N LYS A 57 4.28 -10.66 -1.23
CA LYS A 57 5.59 -10.32 -0.70
C LYS A 57 6.49 -9.63 -1.73
N ASP A 58 6.59 -10.20 -2.93
CA ASP A 58 7.49 -9.67 -3.96
C ASP A 58 7.09 -8.28 -4.46
N LYS A 59 5.81 -7.95 -4.37
CA LYS A 59 5.30 -6.65 -4.79
C LYS A 59 5.48 -5.59 -3.71
N ILE A 60 5.65 -6.00 -2.47
CA ILE A 60 5.78 -5.11 -1.32
C ILE A 60 7.24 -4.86 -0.97
N LEU A 61 8.03 -5.92 -0.91
CA LEU A 61 9.42 -5.82 -0.45
C LEU A 61 10.37 -5.19 -1.48
N ASN A 62 9.90 -4.92 -2.69
CA ASN A 62 10.67 -4.18 -3.69
C ASN A 62 10.39 -2.67 -3.63
N ALA A 63 9.69 -2.20 -2.61
CA ALA A 63 9.36 -0.80 -2.45
C ALA A 63 10.56 0.02 -1.98
N ASP A 64 10.63 1.27 -2.40
CA ASP A 64 11.58 2.23 -1.88
C ASP A 64 11.11 2.79 -0.55
N GLU A 65 9.78 2.88 -0.38
CA GLU A 65 9.17 3.41 0.83
C GLU A 65 7.84 2.71 1.08
N ILE A 66 7.52 2.47 2.35
CA ILE A 66 6.27 1.84 2.77
C ILE A 66 5.50 2.81 3.67
N ILE A 67 4.23 3.01 3.35
CA ILE A 67 3.31 3.78 4.20
C ILE A 67 2.33 2.78 4.80
N LYS A 68 2.32 2.71 6.13
CA LYS A 68 1.48 1.78 6.87
C LYS A 68 0.25 2.49 7.45
N SER A 69 -0.93 1.89 7.30
CA SER A 69 -2.12 2.39 7.97
C SER A 69 -1.95 2.31 9.49
N PRO A 70 -2.42 3.30 10.26
CA PRO A 70 -2.35 3.27 11.72
C PRO A 70 -3.01 2.05 12.35
N GLY A 71 -4.00 1.45 11.67
CA GLY A 71 -4.68 0.26 12.17
C GLY A 71 -3.89 -1.03 12.07
N ILE A 72 -2.76 -1.04 11.35
CA ILE A 72 -1.94 -2.23 11.22
C ILE A 72 -0.85 -2.21 12.29
N PRO A 73 -0.81 -3.22 13.20
CA PRO A 73 0.20 -3.23 14.26
C PRO A 73 1.60 -3.53 13.71
N PHE A 74 2.63 -3.04 14.37
CA PHE A 74 4.00 -3.33 14.00
C PHE A 74 4.34 -4.82 14.10
N SER A 75 3.58 -5.59 14.91
CA SER A 75 3.77 -7.03 15.05
C SER A 75 3.22 -7.84 13.88
N ALA A 76 2.48 -7.23 12.96
CA ALA A 76 1.94 -7.95 11.80
C ALA A 76 3.08 -8.58 11.00
N PRO A 77 2.91 -9.82 10.49
CA PRO A 77 4.01 -10.52 9.81
C PRO A 77 4.63 -9.76 8.65
N MET A 78 3.82 -9.11 7.82
CA MET A 78 4.35 -8.34 6.68
C MET A 78 5.14 -7.12 7.15
N ILE A 79 4.72 -6.49 8.23
CA ILE A 79 5.44 -5.34 8.79
C ILE A 79 6.80 -5.77 9.32
N GLN A 80 6.89 -6.94 9.96
CA GLN A 80 8.16 -7.48 10.43
C GLN A 80 9.12 -7.74 9.26
N LYS A 81 8.61 -8.25 8.14
CA LYS A 81 9.42 -8.47 6.94
C LYS A 81 9.93 -7.15 6.35
N VAL A 82 9.10 -6.12 6.36
CA VAL A 82 9.48 -4.78 5.92
C VAL A 82 10.62 -4.22 6.77
N ILE A 83 10.50 -4.36 8.09
CA ILE A 83 11.53 -3.90 9.03
C ILE A 83 12.83 -4.66 8.81
N GLU A 84 12.77 -5.99 8.67
CA GLU A 84 13.94 -6.82 8.44
C GLU A 84 14.68 -6.44 7.16
N LYS A 85 13.96 -6.02 6.13
CA LYS A 85 14.56 -5.60 4.87
C LYS A 85 15.11 -4.18 4.92
N GLY A 86 14.80 -3.42 5.96
CA GLY A 86 15.28 -2.06 6.10
C GLY A 86 14.54 -1.03 5.27
N ILE A 87 13.30 -1.30 4.89
CA ILE A 87 12.46 -0.36 4.14
C ILE A 87 11.80 0.60 5.13
N HIS A 88 11.75 1.87 4.79
CA HIS A 88 11.16 2.90 5.64
C HIS A 88 9.70 3.18 5.35
#